data_188b6e77f61281263dda3649caf8df45
#
_entry.id   188b6e77f61281263dda3649caf8df45
#
_cell.length_a   1.000
_cell.length_b   1.000
_cell.length_c   1.000
_cell.angle_alpha   90.00
_cell.angle_beta   90.00
_cell.angle_gamma   90.00
#
_symmetry.space_group_name_H-M   'P 1'
#
loop_
_entity.id
_entity.type
_entity.pdbx_description
1 polymer ?
#
loop_
_entity_poly.entity_id
_entity_poly.type
_entity_poly.pdbx_seq_one_letter_code
_entity_poly.pdbx_strand_id
1 'polypeptide(L)'
;MAETRRSRKRDNTHRAIMHSAKLLFEENGISNVTIENIAEKADVSRSTFFSHFTSVDDLLTQIANEEIDDILNSASPEDGSLSINAIFKQLNDDTYPYPYLMSELVTRSILSEGNSSLAKAFAFMRSEIEKDGFNELLKYFTPSDISAFIFGSYFGLVFQKFIDNEPFDDPNETNDKIQRFINYLKKQEEPNNE
;
A
#
# COMPACT_ATOMS: atom_id res chain seq x y z
N MET A 1 24.58 -14.10 -9.72
CA MET A 1 24.57 -15.55 -9.38
C MET A 1 23.30 -16.18 -9.92
N ALA A 2 23.37 -17.33 -10.58
CA ALA A 2 22.15 -17.99 -11.08
C ALA A 2 21.33 -18.53 -9.89
N GLU A 3 20.06 -18.17 -9.86
CA GLU A 3 19.10 -18.63 -8.86
C GLU A 3 18.93 -20.17 -8.96
N THR A 4 19.05 -20.85 -7.82
CA THR A 4 18.97 -22.33 -7.80
C THR A 4 17.50 -22.77 -7.91
N ARG A 5 17.24 -23.97 -8.49
CA ARG A 5 15.88 -24.58 -8.53
C ARG A 5 15.24 -24.67 -7.15
N ARG A 6 16.04 -24.85 -6.09
CA ARG A 6 15.56 -24.92 -4.69
C ARG A 6 15.12 -23.54 -4.18
N SER A 7 15.85 -22.47 -4.50
CA SER A 7 15.48 -21.10 -4.16
C SER A 7 14.15 -20.75 -4.81
N ARG A 8 14.03 -20.90 -6.13
CA ARG A 8 12.77 -20.62 -6.86
C ARG A 8 11.56 -21.38 -6.30
N LYS A 9 11.73 -22.66 -5.92
CA LYS A 9 10.64 -23.43 -5.30
C LYS A 9 10.23 -22.84 -3.94
N ARG A 10 11.21 -22.42 -3.14
CA ARG A 10 10.95 -21.77 -1.83
C ARG A 10 10.20 -20.45 -2.01
N ASP A 11 10.65 -19.61 -2.96
CA ASP A 11 10.04 -18.30 -3.23
C ASP A 11 8.62 -18.45 -3.78
N ASN A 12 8.38 -19.43 -4.65
CA ASN A 12 7.03 -19.74 -5.14
C ASN A 12 6.10 -20.19 -3.98
N THR A 13 6.60 -21.03 -3.06
CA THR A 13 5.82 -21.46 -1.90
C THR A 13 5.52 -20.28 -0.97
N HIS A 14 6.50 -19.41 -0.73
CA HIS A 14 6.33 -18.20 0.06
C HIS A 14 5.22 -17.32 -0.50
N ARG A 15 5.28 -16.99 -1.80
CA ARG A 15 4.26 -16.20 -2.49
C ARG A 15 2.89 -16.86 -2.49
N ALA A 16 2.82 -18.20 -2.65
CA ALA A 16 1.55 -18.92 -2.59
C ALA A 16 0.88 -18.82 -1.21
N ILE A 17 1.65 -18.89 -0.13
CA ILE A 17 1.15 -18.70 1.24
C ILE A 17 0.64 -17.26 1.43
N MET A 18 1.41 -16.25 1.03
CA MET A 18 1.01 -14.85 1.14
C MET A 18 -0.26 -14.56 0.34
N HIS A 19 -0.34 -15.01 -0.91
CA HIS A 19 -1.52 -14.82 -1.75
C HIS A 19 -2.76 -15.49 -1.15
N SER A 20 -2.63 -16.73 -0.67
CA SER A 20 -3.75 -17.45 -0.01
C SER A 20 -4.22 -16.73 1.25
N ALA A 21 -3.28 -16.18 2.02
CA ALA A 21 -3.58 -15.40 3.20
C ALA A 21 -4.30 -14.09 2.86
N LYS A 22 -3.84 -13.34 1.85
CA LYS A 22 -4.51 -12.11 1.40
C LYS A 22 -5.99 -12.36 1.06
N LEU A 23 -6.27 -13.41 0.29
CA LEU A 23 -7.63 -13.80 -0.05
C LEU A 23 -8.48 -14.13 1.19
N LEU A 24 -7.93 -14.93 2.11
CA LEU A 24 -8.67 -15.33 3.32
C LEU A 24 -8.92 -14.15 4.24
N PHE A 25 -7.94 -13.26 4.41
CA PHE A 25 -8.08 -12.06 5.24
C PHE A 25 -9.12 -11.10 4.67
N GLU A 26 -9.15 -10.94 3.35
CA GLU A 26 -10.16 -10.11 2.67
C GLU A 26 -11.58 -10.70 2.84
N GLU A 27 -11.73 -12.02 2.62
CA GLU A 27 -13.02 -12.70 2.68
C GLU A 27 -13.59 -12.81 4.09
N ASN A 28 -12.74 -13.07 5.10
CA ASN A 28 -13.18 -13.50 6.43
C ASN A 28 -12.78 -12.54 7.55
N GLY A 29 -11.94 -11.55 7.27
CA GLY A 29 -11.28 -10.70 8.27
C GLY A 29 -10.12 -11.40 8.98
N ILE A 30 -9.11 -10.62 9.36
CA ILE A 30 -7.84 -11.14 9.91
C ILE A 30 -8.06 -12.00 11.16
N SER A 31 -8.97 -11.59 12.05
CA SER A 31 -9.20 -12.28 13.34
C SER A 31 -9.84 -13.67 13.22
N ASN A 32 -10.43 -13.98 12.07
CA ASN A 32 -11.13 -15.25 11.84
C ASN A 32 -10.30 -16.26 11.03
N VAL A 33 -9.07 -15.90 10.62
CA VAL A 33 -8.22 -16.75 9.79
C VAL A 33 -7.15 -17.41 10.64
N THR A 34 -7.04 -18.74 10.52
CA THR A 34 -6.05 -19.56 11.22
C THR A 34 -4.91 -19.97 10.28
N ILE A 35 -3.78 -20.42 10.87
CA ILE A 35 -2.66 -20.98 10.09
C ILE A 35 -3.12 -22.21 9.29
N GLU A 36 -4.02 -23.00 9.85
CA GLU A 36 -4.61 -24.17 9.21
C GLU A 36 -5.36 -23.77 7.93
N ASN A 37 -6.20 -22.73 7.99
CA ASN A 37 -6.93 -22.23 6.83
C ASN A 37 -5.96 -21.76 5.71
N ILE A 38 -4.90 -21.03 6.10
CA ILE A 38 -3.91 -20.52 5.14
C ILE A 38 -3.13 -21.68 4.51
N ALA A 39 -2.67 -22.63 5.32
CA ALA A 39 -1.90 -23.79 4.84
C ALA A 39 -2.72 -24.67 3.89
N GLU A 40 -4.00 -24.92 4.22
CA GLU A 40 -4.94 -25.66 3.37
C GLU A 40 -5.16 -24.94 2.03
N LYS A 41 -5.47 -23.63 2.06
CA LYS A 41 -5.71 -22.82 0.83
C LYS A 41 -4.46 -22.72 -0.04
N ALA A 42 -3.27 -22.72 0.56
CA ALA A 42 -1.98 -22.67 -0.14
C ALA A 42 -1.45 -24.05 -0.60
N ASP A 43 -2.20 -25.14 -0.33
CA ASP A 43 -1.80 -26.53 -0.58
C ASP A 43 -0.41 -26.87 0.02
N VAL A 44 -0.20 -26.48 1.28
CA VAL A 44 1.03 -26.76 2.01
C VAL A 44 0.74 -27.36 3.38
N SER A 45 1.73 -28.05 3.96
CA SER A 45 1.62 -28.49 5.35
C SER A 45 1.81 -27.34 6.34
N ARG A 46 1.24 -27.48 7.55
CA ARG A 46 1.49 -26.54 8.65
C ARG A 46 3.00 -26.35 8.94
N SER A 47 3.79 -27.43 8.86
CA SER A 47 5.26 -27.34 9.01
C SER A 47 5.92 -26.53 7.89
N THR A 48 5.38 -26.61 6.67
CA THR A 48 5.83 -25.78 5.56
C THR A 48 5.51 -24.30 5.82
N PHE A 49 4.31 -23.97 6.32
CA PHE A 49 3.99 -22.61 6.73
C PHE A 49 5.03 -22.09 7.74
N PHE A 50 5.31 -22.82 8.81
CA PHE A 50 6.28 -22.42 9.83
C PHE A 50 7.74 -22.36 9.34
N SER A 51 8.07 -22.94 8.18
CA SER A 51 9.37 -22.75 7.53
C SER A 51 9.52 -21.40 6.81
N HIS A 52 8.41 -20.67 6.61
CA HIS A 52 8.35 -19.39 5.94
C HIS A 52 7.96 -18.23 6.88
N PHE A 53 7.04 -18.48 7.81
CA PHE A 53 6.46 -17.48 8.71
C PHE A 53 6.37 -18.02 10.12
N THR A 54 6.75 -17.22 11.11
CA THR A 54 6.74 -17.63 12.52
C THR A 54 5.34 -17.57 13.16
N SER A 55 4.46 -16.71 12.60
CA SER A 55 3.09 -16.49 13.08
C SER A 55 2.24 -15.83 12.00
N VAL A 56 0.95 -15.66 12.26
CA VAL A 56 0.06 -14.83 11.41
C VAL A 56 0.49 -13.36 11.44
N ASP A 57 0.93 -12.84 12.58
CA ASP A 57 1.40 -11.45 12.69
C ASP A 57 2.71 -11.22 11.91
N ASP A 58 3.62 -12.21 11.89
CA ASP A 58 4.81 -12.18 11.04
C ASP A 58 4.43 -12.15 9.56
N LEU A 59 3.49 -13.00 9.14
CA LEU A 59 2.95 -12.99 7.78
C LEU A 59 2.33 -11.64 7.40
N LEU A 60 1.50 -11.05 8.28
CA LEU A 60 0.91 -9.72 8.04
C LEU A 60 1.97 -8.63 7.92
N THR A 61 3.02 -8.70 8.75
CA THR A 61 4.15 -7.77 8.68
C THR A 61 4.88 -7.89 7.34
N GLN A 62 5.10 -9.11 6.86
CA GLN A 62 5.75 -9.34 5.56
C GLN A 62 4.87 -8.89 4.40
N ILE A 63 3.54 -9.11 4.45
CA ILE A 63 2.59 -8.56 3.47
C ILE A 63 2.69 -7.03 3.45
N ALA A 64 2.59 -6.36 4.60
CA ALA A 64 2.68 -4.91 4.66
C ALA A 64 4.02 -4.36 4.14
N ASN A 65 5.14 -5.06 4.39
CA ASN A 65 6.45 -4.68 3.84
C ASN A 65 6.49 -4.83 2.32
N GLU A 66 5.97 -5.93 1.76
CA GLU A 66 5.93 -6.16 0.32
C GLU A 66 5.13 -5.07 -0.40
N GLU A 67 3.93 -4.74 0.10
CA GLU A 67 3.10 -3.65 -0.46
C GLU A 67 3.83 -2.30 -0.46
N ILE A 68 4.53 -1.97 0.62
CA ILE A 68 5.31 -0.72 0.69
C ILE A 68 6.52 -0.76 -0.25
N ASP A 69 7.23 -1.89 -0.33
CA ASP A 69 8.36 -2.05 -1.23
C ASP A 69 7.90 -1.95 -2.70
N ASP A 70 6.74 -2.48 -3.05
CA ASP A 70 6.14 -2.35 -4.38
C ASP A 70 5.79 -0.89 -4.70
N ILE A 71 5.20 -0.15 -3.77
CA ILE A 71 4.94 1.29 -3.90
C ILE A 71 6.25 2.06 -4.13
N LEU A 72 7.27 1.81 -3.31
CA LEU A 72 8.56 2.50 -3.43
C LEU A 72 9.30 2.17 -4.72
N ASN A 73 9.22 0.92 -5.19
CA ASN A 73 9.84 0.47 -6.44
C ASN A 73 9.10 1.02 -7.67
N SER A 74 7.77 1.08 -7.64
CA SER A 74 6.96 1.63 -8.74
C SER A 74 7.15 3.14 -8.89
N ALA A 75 7.46 3.81 -7.79
CA ALA A 75 7.73 5.22 -7.74
C ALA A 75 9.15 5.60 -8.24
N SER A 76 9.99 4.62 -8.62
CA SER A 76 11.34 4.84 -9.16
C SER A 76 11.39 4.47 -10.65
N PRO A 77 10.87 5.30 -11.58
CA PRO A 77 11.02 5.07 -12.99
C PRO A 77 12.49 5.18 -13.41
N GLU A 78 12.86 4.52 -14.50
CA GLU A 78 14.23 4.53 -15.06
C GLU A 78 14.75 5.94 -15.41
N ASP A 79 13.84 6.92 -15.57
CA ASP A 79 14.17 8.34 -15.86
C ASP A 79 14.34 9.21 -14.60
N GLY A 80 14.21 8.65 -13.40
CA GLY A 80 14.40 9.36 -12.14
C GLY A 80 13.31 10.37 -11.77
N SER A 81 12.21 10.42 -12.55
CA SER A 81 11.06 11.29 -12.26
C SER A 81 10.05 10.57 -11.38
N LEU A 82 10.18 10.74 -10.08
CA LEU A 82 9.21 10.24 -9.12
C LEU A 82 8.01 11.18 -9.07
N SER A 83 6.83 10.63 -9.26
CA SER A 83 5.59 11.38 -9.20
C SER A 83 4.75 10.90 -8.02
N ILE A 84 4.28 11.83 -7.19
CA ILE A 84 3.26 11.56 -6.16
C ILE A 84 2.06 10.83 -6.80
N ASN A 85 1.74 11.16 -8.03
CA ASN A 85 0.70 10.49 -8.81
C ASN A 85 0.96 8.99 -9.01
N ALA A 86 2.21 8.58 -9.27
CA ALA A 86 2.57 7.17 -9.45
C ALA A 86 2.46 6.40 -8.12
N ILE A 87 2.86 7.01 -6.99
CA ILE A 87 2.70 6.43 -5.64
C ILE A 87 1.23 6.08 -5.39
N PHE A 88 0.33 7.04 -5.62
CA PHE A 88 -1.10 6.82 -5.35
C PHE A 88 -1.77 5.92 -6.37
N LYS A 89 -1.26 5.86 -7.61
CA LYS A 89 -1.71 4.85 -8.57
C LYS A 89 -1.36 3.45 -8.09
N GLN A 90 -0.11 3.21 -7.68
CA GLN A 90 0.30 1.90 -7.16
C GLN A 90 -0.45 1.54 -5.88
N LEU A 91 -0.55 2.47 -4.93
CA LEU A 91 -1.34 2.26 -3.70
C LEU A 91 -2.78 1.87 -4.02
N ASN A 92 -3.39 2.47 -5.03
CA ASN A 92 -4.73 2.11 -5.46
C ASN A 92 -4.78 0.71 -6.09
N ASP A 93 -3.83 0.39 -6.96
CA ASP A 93 -3.76 -0.92 -7.62
C ASP A 93 -3.58 -2.06 -6.60
N ASP A 94 -2.84 -1.82 -5.51
CA ASP A 94 -2.64 -2.77 -4.42
C ASP A 94 -3.84 -2.85 -3.45
N THR A 95 -4.48 -1.71 -3.16
CA THR A 95 -5.64 -1.63 -2.26
C THR A 95 -6.88 -2.28 -2.89
N TYR A 96 -7.08 -2.08 -4.18
CA TYR A 96 -8.34 -2.38 -4.84
C TYR A 96 -8.75 -3.86 -4.82
N PRO A 97 -7.82 -4.84 -4.99
CA PRO A 97 -8.16 -6.26 -4.88
C PRO A 97 -8.44 -6.72 -3.45
N TYR A 98 -7.97 -5.96 -2.44
CA TYR A 98 -8.03 -6.34 -1.02
C TYR A 98 -8.33 -5.13 -0.13
N PRO A 99 -9.45 -4.39 -0.34
CA PRO A 99 -9.68 -3.12 0.32
C PRO A 99 -9.84 -3.25 1.84
N TYR A 100 -10.47 -4.32 2.32
CA TYR A 100 -10.59 -4.59 3.76
C TYR A 100 -9.23 -4.88 4.39
N LEU A 101 -8.46 -5.80 3.81
CA LEU A 101 -7.13 -6.16 4.30
C LEU A 101 -6.20 -4.95 4.33
N MET A 102 -6.15 -4.16 3.25
CA MET A 102 -5.26 -2.99 3.16
C MET A 102 -5.63 -1.92 4.20
N SER A 103 -6.91 -1.67 4.42
CA SER A 103 -7.39 -0.75 5.46
C SER A 103 -6.99 -1.22 6.86
N GLU A 104 -7.08 -2.51 7.14
CA GLU A 104 -6.67 -3.12 8.41
C GLU A 104 -5.13 -3.06 8.60
N LEU A 105 -4.34 -3.34 7.55
CA LEU A 105 -2.87 -3.25 7.60
C LEU A 105 -2.40 -1.82 7.89
N VAL A 106 -3.01 -0.82 7.25
CA VAL A 106 -2.71 0.59 7.52
C VAL A 106 -3.04 0.95 8.96
N THR A 107 -4.21 0.56 9.46
CA THR A 107 -4.61 0.83 10.85
C THR A 107 -3.63 0.18 11.85
N ARG A 108 -3.25 -1.08 11.62
CA ARG A 108 -2.25 -1.78 12.45
C ARG A 108 -0.88 -1.11 12.39
N SER A 109 -0.45 -0.67 11.21
CA SER A 109 0.84 0.02 11.02
C SER A 109 0.90 1.36 11.75
N ILE A 110 -0.21 2.10 11.82
CA ILE A 110 -0.32 3.36 12.58
C ILE A 110 -0.22 3.11 14.09
N LEU A 111 -0.84 2.02 14.58
CA LEU A 111 -0.92 1.69 16.00
C LEU A 111 0.29 0.88 16.51
N SER A 112 1.17 0.40 15.62
CA SER A 112 2.36 -0.37 16.00
C SER A 112 3.46 0.54 16.56
N GLU A 113 4.16 0.08 17.59
CA GLU A 113 5.36 0.75 18.09
C GLU A 113 6.55 0.45 17.16
N GLY A 114 7.28 1.49 16.73
CA GLY A 114 8.54 1.36 16.01
C GLY A 114 8.51 1.81 14.54
N ASN A 115 9.58 1.49 13.80
CA ASN A 115 9.75 1.83 12.38
C ASN A 115 8.81 1.00 11.49
N SER A 116 7.57 1.41 11.36
CA SER A 116 6.63 0.77 10.45
C SER A 116 7.04 1.04 8.99
N SER A 117 6.72 0.10 8.09
CA SER A 117 6.89 0.29 6.64
C SER A 117 6.15 1.53 6.15
N LEU A 118 5.01 1.85 6.77
CA LEU A 118 4.27 3.08 6.54
C LEU A 118 5.11 4.34 6.81
N ALA A 119 5.95 4.35 7.86
CA ALA A 119 6.84 5.48 8.14
C ALA A 119 7.87 5.71 7.01
N LYS A 120 8.35 4.64 6.35
CA LYS A 120 9.21 4.73 5.16
C LYS A 120 8.47 5.36 3.99
N ALA A 121 7.23 4.93 3.72
CA ALA A 121 6.40 5.50 2.66
C ALA A 121 6.15 7.00 2.89
N PHE A 122 5.84 7.40 4.12
CA PHE A 122 5.68 8.83 4.46
C PHE A 122 6.99 9.61 4.33
N ALA A 123 8.12 9.05 4.76
CA ALA A 123 9.43 9.71 4.60
C ALA A 123 9.76 9.92 3.12
N PHE A 124 9.51 8.92 2.30
CA PHE A 124 9.69 9.00 0.86
C PHE A 124 8.75 10.05 0.23
N MET A 125 7.45 10.00 0.55
CA MET A 125 6.47 10.98 0.05
C MET A 125 6.86 12.43 0.41
N ARG A 126 7.34 12.67 1.64
CA ARG A 126 7.83 14.00 2.03
C ARG A 126 8.98 14.47 1.16
N SER A 127 9.94 13.59 0.84
CA SER A 127 11.07 13.94 -0.02
C SER A 127 10.65 14.26 -1.46
N GLU A 128 9.57 13.66 -1.94
CA GLU A 128 9.05 13.92 -3.29
C GLU A 128 8.20 15.20 -3.35
N ILE A 129 7.45 15.52 -2.29
CA ILE A 129 6.69 16.78 -2.18
C ILE A 129 7.62 18.00 -2.32
N GLU A 130 8.83 17.93 -1.80
CA GLU A 130 9.83 19.00 -1.93
C GLU A 130 10.32 19.20 -3.37
N LYS A 131 10.12 18.23 -4.26
CA LYS A 131 10.64 18.22 -5.63
C LYS A 131 9.55 18.35 -6.71
N ASP A 132 8.32 17.96 -6.39
CA ASP A 132 7.27 17.63 -7.37
C ASP A 132 6.13 18.67 -7.41
N GLY A 133 6.48 19.97 -7.46
CA GLY A 133 5.49 20.98 -7.83
C GLY A 133 4.48 21.38 -6.76
N PHE A 134 4.87 21.38 -5.48
CA PHE A 134 4.03 21.84 -4.36
C PHE A 134 4.49 23.18 -3.76
N ASN A 135 5.26 23.99 -4.51
CA ASN A 135 5.95 25.18 -4.00
C ASN A 135 5.00 26.21 -3.37
N GLU A 136 3.80 26.41 -3.93
CA GLU A 136 2.82 27.34 -3.35
C GLU A 136 2.28 26.83 -2.02
N LEU A 137 2.00 25.53 -1.90
CA LEU A 137 1.54 24.94 -0.65
C LEU A 137 2.64 24.94 0.40
N LEU A 138 3.90 24.74 0.02
CA LEU A 138 5.05 24.75 0.93
C LEU A 138 5.30 26.12 1.58
N LYS A 139 4.66 27.19 1.11
CA LYS A 139 4.64 28.49 1.79
C LYS A 139 3.80 28.48 3.07
N TYR A 140 2.84 27.59 3.18
CA TYR A 140 1.84 27.55 4.27
C TYR A 140 1.89 26.24 5.07
N PHE A 141 2.36 25.14 4.47
CA PHE A 141 2.33 23.79 5.03
C PHE A 141 3.70 23.13 4.94
N THR A 142 4.04 22.29 5.91
CA THR A 142 5.23 21.46 5.81
C THR A 142 5.03 20.29 4.86
N PRO A 143 6.10 19.66 4.33
CA PRO A 143 5.99 18.42 3.56
C PRO A 143 5.23 17.32 4.30
N SER A 144 5.33 17.29 5.64
CA SER A 144 4.55 16.37 6.49
C SER A 144 3.05 16.65 6.44
N ASP A 145 2.65 17.92 6.49
CA ASP A 145 1.23 18.30 6.44
C ASP A 145 0.63 17.93 5.08
N ILE A 146 1.34 18.27 3.99
CA ILE A 146 0.89 17.97 2.63
C ILE A 146 0.77 16.45 2.42
N SER A 147 1.77 15.67 2.87
CA SER A 147 1.72 14.22 2.78
C SER A 147 0.55 13.62 3.56
N ALA A 148 0.27 14.14 4.76
CA ALA A 148 -0.87 13.72 5.57
C ALA A 148 -2.21 14.06 4.92
N PHE A 149 -2.34 15.22 4.29
CA PHE A 149 -3.57 15.62 3.58
C PHE A 149 -3.84 14.73 2.37
N ILE A 150 -2.83 14.45 1.54
CA ILE A 150 -3.00 13.62 0.35
C ILE A 150 -3.32 12.18 0.75
N PHE A 151 -2.54 11.59 1.68
CA PHE A 151 -2.75 10.23 2.18
C PHE A 151 -4.11 10.09 2.87
N GLY A 152 -4.45 11.04 3.74
CA GLY A 152 -5.75 11.09 4.41
C GLY A 152 -6.92 11.22 3.44
N SER A 153 -6.75 11.98 2.35
CA SER A 153 -7.77 12.10 1.31
C SER A 153 -7.99 10.79 0.56
N TYR A 154 -6.91 10.05 0.24
CA TYR A 154 -7.01 8.74 -0.40
C TYR A 154 -7.77 7.75 0.49
N PHE A 155 -7.34 7.57 1.75
CA PHE A 155 -8.02 6.66 2.67
C PHE A 155 -9.41 7.15 3.06
N GLY A 156 -9.64 8.47 3.06
CA GLY A 156 -10.98 9.04 3.21
C GLY A 156 -11.92 8.58 2.11
N LEU A 157 -11.48 8.53 0.84
CA LEU A 157 -12.26 8.00 -0.28
C LEU A 157 -12.52 6.48 -0.14
N VAL A 158 -11.51 5.72 0.29
CA VAL A 158 -11.66 4.27 0.55
C VAL A 158 -12.66 4.02 1.68
N PHE A 159 -12.54 4.72 2.80
CA PHE A 159 -13.44 4.57 3.95
C PHE A 159 -14.86 5.04 3.64
N GLN A 160 -15.02 6.06 2.80
CA GLN A 160 -16.34 6.50 2.35
C GLN A 160 -17.10 5.36 1.64
N LYS A 161 -16.41 4.60 0.76
CA LYS A 161 -17.03 3.44 0.11
C LYS A 161 -17.53 2.39 1.13
N PHE A 162 -16.74 2.10 2.19
CA PHE A 162 -17.20 1.21 3.26
C PHE A 162 -18.41 1.76 4.01
N ILE A 163 -18.42 3.07 4.33
CA ILE A 163 -19.52 3.72 5.06
C ILE A 163 -20.81 3.68 4.23
N ASP A 164 -20.70 3.93 2.92
CA ASP A 164 -21.84 4.00 2.01
C ASP A 164 -22.25 2.64 1.43
N ASN A 165 -21.53 1.55 1.80
CA ASN A 165 -21.69 0.21 1.24
C ASN A 165 -21.56 0.20 -0.30
N GLU A 166 -20.70 1.05 -0.85
CA GLU A 166 -20.39 1.07 -2.27
C GLU A 166 -19.43 -0.08 -2.64
N PRO A 167 -19.61 -0.71 -3.81
CA PRO A 167 -18.74 -1.79 -4.23
C PRO A 167 -17.35 -1.27 -4.63
N PHE A 168 -16.35 -2.13 -4.51
CA PHE A 168 -15.01 -1.93 -5.07
C PHE A 168 -14.91 -2.65 -6.42
N ASP A 169 -15.66 -2.19 -7.42
CA ASP A 169 -15.79 -2.82 -8.75
C ASP A 169 -15.14 -2.01 -9.88
N ASP A 170 -14.85 -0.72 -9.66
CA ASP A 170 -14.10 0.13 -10.60
C ASP A 170 -12.80 0.67 -9.97
N PRO A 171 -11.62 0.11 -10.32
CA PRO A 171 -10.34 0.56 -9.79
C PRO A 171 -9.99 2.00 -10.20
N ASN A 172 -10.58 2.51 -11.28
CA ASN A 172 -10.25 3.84 -11.75
C ASN A 172 -10.97 4.94 -10.97
N GLU A 173 -12.12 4.66 -10.38
CA GLU A 173 -12.93 5.67 -9.72
C GLU A 173 -12.17 6.41 -8.61
N THR A 174 -11.62 5.67 -7.64
CA THR A 174 -10.85 6.25 -6.53
C THR A 174 -9.53 6.86 -7.03
N ASN A 175 -8.85 6.16 -7.96
CA ASN A 175 -7.63 6.66 -8.56
C ASN A 175 -7.86 8.01 -9.27
N ASP A 176 -8.89 8.14 -10.09
CA ASP A 176 -9.19 9.38 -10.82
C ASP A 176 -9.54 10.54 -9.87
N LYS A 177 -10.23 10.25 -8.77
CA LYS A 177 -10.53 11.27 -7.75
C LYS A 177 -9.27 11.79 -7.09
N ILE A 178 -8.37 10.90 -6.64
CA ILE A 178 -7.12 11.32 -5.98
C ILE A 178 -6.15 11.99 -6.95
N GLN A 179 -6.04 11.51 -8.20
CA GLN A 179 -5.20 12.13 -9.22
C GLN A 179 -5.65 13.55 -9.53
N ARG A 180 -6.96 13.78 -9.67
CA ARG A 180 -7.52 15.14 -9.85
C ARG A 180 -7.21 16.04 -8.67
N PHE A 181 -7.30 15.53 -7.44
CA PHE A 181 -6.98 16.29 -6.23
C PHE A 181 -5.50 16.65 -6.17
N ILE A 182 -4.59 15.70 -6.39
CA ILE A 182 -3.14 15.97 -6.44
C ILE A 182 -2.80 17.01 -7.51
N ASN A 183 -3.35 16.85 -8.71
CA ASN A 183 -3.11 17.79 -9.81
C ASN A 183 -3.68 19.18 -9.52
N TYR A 184 -4.81 19.28 -8.81
CA TYR A 184 -5.34 20.56 -8.37
C TYR A 184 -4.39 21.23 -7.36
N LEU A 185 -3.84 20.48 -6.40
CA LEU A 185 -2.89 21.01 -5.44
C LEU A 185 -1.61 21.56 -6.10
N LYS A 186 -1.13 20.89 -7.16
CA LYS A 186 0.05 21.33 -7.93
C LYS A 186 -0.24 22.57 -8.79
N LYS A 187 -1.43 22.68 -9.38
CA LYS A 187 -1.82 23.80 -10.27
C LYS A 187 -1.98 25.15 -9.58
N GLN A 188 -1.94 25.21 -8.26
CA GLN A 188 -1.93 26.49 -7.53
C GLN A 188 -0.66 27.31 -7.82
N GLU A 189 0.28 26.78 -8.64
CA GLU A 189 1.55 27.44 -8.99
C GLU A 189 1.48 28.46 -10.15
N GLU A 190 0.43 28.45 -10.98
CA GLU A 190 0.31 29.46 -12.02
C GLU A 190 -0.24 30.77 -11.42
N PRO A 191 0.57 31.85 -11.35
CA PRO A 191 0.01 33.15 -11.08
C PRO A 191 -0.94 33.48 -12.23
N ASN A 192 -2.19 33.86 -11.93
CA ASN A 192 -3.06 34.53 -12.86
C ASN A 192 -2.30 35.78 -13.37
N ASN A 193 -1.65 35.66 -14.51
CA ASN A 193 -1.20 36.81 -15.29
C ASN A 193 -2.44 37.35 -16.03
N GLU A 194 -3.23 38.16 -15.33
CA GLU A 194 -4.08 39.17 -15.91
C GLU A 194 -3.49 40.58 -15.65
#